data_8b8c4033c4d47a58c3c2473bb144e265
#
_entry.id   8b8c4033c4d47a58c3c2473bb144e265
#
_cell.length_a   1.000
_cell.length_b   1.000
_cell.length_c   1.000
_cell.angle_alpha   90.00
_cell.angle_beta   90.00
_cell.angle_gamma   90.00
#
_symmetry.space_group_name_H-M   'P 1'
#
loop_
_entity.id
_entity.type
_entity.pdbx_description
1 polymer ?
#
loop_
_entity_poly.entity_id
_entity_poly.type
_entity_poly.pdbx_seq_one_letter_code
_entity_poly.pdbx_strand_id
1 'polypeptide(L)'
;MNLPINIDDLLNAKTVEWERLEFKEGWNPEAVLRSLCAFANDFHNLGGGYIVLGVAEKDGRPILPPHGLSSKDIDRIQKEIVALGHRIQPDYHPIIFSTVYRKKNILVLWAVAGPVRPYKAPISLAWKNKLYRYYIRKGSVTVAAKDRDEKELLEMAATIPFDDRINHSARIEALDLGLIREYLKQVGSGLFEDAGRMDFLRLCRLMNLVDGPNEHVRPKNVGLM
;
A
#
# COMPACT_ATOMS: atom_id res chain seq x y z
N MET A 1 1.62 -7.52 14.96
CA MET A 1 2.31 -7.09 13.72
C MET A 1 2.78 -5.68 13.96
N ASN A 2 4.02 -5.33 13.60
CA ASN A 2 4.55 -3.98 13.78
C ASN A 2 4.40 -3.19 12.49
N LEU A 3 4.31 -1.85 12.59
CA LEU A 3 4.35 -0.96 11.44
C LEU A 3 5.69 -1.19 10.70
N PRO A 4 5.70 -1.37 9.37
CA PRO A 4 6.92 -1.68 8.61
C PRO A 4 7.89 -0.50 8.51
N ILE A 5 7.49 0.67 8.96
CA ILE A 5 8.23 1.93 8.92
C ILE A 5 8.26 2.59 10.29
N ASN A 6 9.32 3.32 10.60
CA ASN A 6 9.40 4.16 11.78
C ASN A 6 8.40 5.32 11.68
N ILE A 7 7.66 5.59 12.76
CA ILE A 7 6.63 6.65 12.78
C ILE A 7 7.21 8.05 12.57
N ASP A 8 8.41 8.33 13.07
CA ASP A 8 9.09 9.61 12.85
C ASP A 8 9.44 9.80 11.37
N ASP A 9 9.90 8.75 10.70
CA ASP A 9 10.24 8.77 9.29
C ASP A 9 8.98 8.91 8.43
N LEU A 10 7.89 8.24 8.82
CA LEU A 10 6.59 8.37 8.16
C LEU A 10 6.05 9.80 8.24
N LEU A 11 6.06 10.40 9.45
CA LEU A 11 5.54 11.75 9.66
C LEU A 11 6.42 12.85 9.06
N ASN A 12 7.69 12.58 8.80
CA ASN A 12 8.59 13.53 8.15
C ASN A 12 8.81 13.24 6.66
N ALA A 13 8.09 12.25 6.09
CA ALA A 13 8.22 11.79 4.71
C ALA A 13 9.69 11.54 4.27
N LYS A 14 10.48 10.94 5.16
CA LYS A 14 11.89 10.65 4.87
C LYS A 14 12.08 9.40 4.02
N THR A 15 11.18 8.43 4.15
CA THR A 15 11.27 7.11 3.51
C THR A 15 10.05 6.77 2.65
N VAL A 16 8.98 7.57 2.77
CA VAL A 16 7.74 7.39 2.00
C VAL A 16 7.45 8.66 1.24
N GLU A 17 7.20 8.54 -0.06
CA GLU A 17 6.84 9.65 -0.93
C GLU A 17 5.49 10.26 -0.52
N TRP A 18 5.36 11.59 -0.66
CA TRP A 18 4.13 12.31 -0.31
C TRP A 18 2.88 11.78 -1.00
N GLU A 19 3.01 11.25 -2.20
CA GLU A 19 1.93 10.63 -2.96
C GLU A 19 1.33 9.42 -2.25
N ARG A 20 2.13 8.74 -1.42
CA ARG A 20 1.74 7.58 -0.62
C ARG A 20 1.29 7.92 0.79
N LEU A 21 1.22 9.21 1.12
CA LEU A 21 0.81 9.68 2.45
C LEU A 21 -0.48 10.48 2.37
N GLU A 22 -1.31 10.32 3.40
CA GLU A 22 -2.49 11.14 3.61
C GLU A 22 -2.70 11.38 5.10
N PHE A 23 -2.79 12.66 5.49
CA PHE A 23 -3.03 13.05 6.87
C PHE A 23 -4.48 13.49 7.05
N LYS A 24 -5.08 13.12 8.17
CA LYS A 24 -6.43 13.54 8.56
C LYS A 24 -6.43 13.93 10.04
N GLU A 25 -6.85 15.14 10.33
CA GLU A 25 -6.98 15.61 11.70
C GLU A 25 -7.98 14.78 12.51
N GLY A 26 -9.10 14.42 11.89
CA GLY A 26 -10.18 13.66 12.49
C GLY A 26 -10.67 12.52 11.59
N TRP A 27 -11.83 11.98 11.95
CA TRP A 27 -12.46 10.88 11.26
C TRP A 27 -13.47 11.35 10.21
N ASN A 28 -13.19 11.06 8.95
CA ASN A 28 -14.12 11.26 7.82
C ASN A 28 -14.21 9.94 7.03
N PRO A 29 -15.23 9.09 7.29
CA PRO A 29 -15.33 7.76 6.72
C PRO A 29 -15.42 7.75 5.19
N GLU A 30 -16.09 8.73 4.56
CA GLU A 30 -16.17 8.79 3.09
C GLU A 30 -14.83 9.13 2.45
N ALA A 31 -14.11 10.10 3.00
CA ALA A 31 -12.78 10.46 2.50
C ALA A 31 -11.79 9.30 2.68
N VAL A 32 -11.78 8.69 3.88
CA VAL A 32 -10.91 7.54 4.17
C VAL A 32 -11.23 6.36 3.25
N LEU A 33 -12.51 6.05 3.00
CA LEU A 33 -12.92 4.99 2.10
C LEU A 33 -12.37 5.18 0.68
N ARG A 34 -12.46 6.40 0.15
CA ARG A 34 -11.95 6.73 -1.19
C ARG A 34 -10.43 6.60 -1.25
N SER A 35 -9.73 7.05 -0.22
CA SER A 35 -8.26 6.95 -0.15
C SER A 35 -7.80 5.51 0.02
N LEU A 36 -8.49 4.69 0.83
CA LEU A 36 -8.22 3.25 0.92
C LEU A 36 -8.39 2.57 -0.44
N CYS A 37 -9.47 2.86 -1.17
CA CYS A 37 -9.70 2.33 -2.51
C CYS A 37 -8.59 2.75 -3.48
N ALA A 38 -8.15 4.02 -3.42
CA ALA A 38 -7.11 4.54 -4.29
C ALA A 38 -5.73 3.92 -4.01
N PHE A 39 -5.37 3.74 -2.73
CA PHE A 39 -4.14 3.05 -2.36
C PHE A 39 -4.19 1.55 -2.68
N ALA A 40 -5.36 0.90 -2.52
CA ALA A 40 -5.54 -0.50 -2.94
C ALA A 40 -5.36 -0.68 -4.46
N ASN A 41 -5.81 0.29 -5.26
CA ASN A 41 -5.62 0.32 -6.70
C ASN A 41 -4.18 0.54 -7.11
N ASP A 42 -3.42 1.29 -6.33
CA ASP A 42 -1.98 1.52 -6.53
C ASP A 42 -1.63 1.82 -8.00
N PHE A 43 -2.30 2.83 -8.56
CA PHE A 43 -2.28 3.16 -9.99
C PHE A 43 -0.87 3.39 -10.56
N HIS A 44 0.07 3.89 -9.74
CA HIS A 44 1.45 4.11 -10.13
C HIS A 44 2.41 3.00 -9.69
N ASN A 45 1.91 1.87 -9.14
CA ASN A 45 2.69 0.74 -8.65
C ASN A 45 3.76 1.15 -7.60
N LEU A 46 3.38 2.03 -6.68
CA LEU A 46 4.24 2.51 -5.59
C LEU A 46 4.15 1.63 -4.32
N GLY A 47 3.29 0.61 -4.31
CA GLY A 47 3.09 -0.33 -3.20
C GLY A 47 2.03 0.10 -2.20
N GLY A 48 1.05 0.91 -2.62
CA GLY A 48 -0.02 1.44 -1.78
C GLY A 48 0.41 2.66 -0.96
N GLY A 49 -0.16 2.85 0.24
CA GLY A 49 0.12 4.05 1.01
C GLY A 49 -0.34 3.99 2.47
N TYR A 50 -0.25 5.13 3.14
CA TYR A 50 -0.56 5.28 4.55
C TYR A 50 -1.54 6.43 4.77
N ILE A 51 -2.57 6.19 5.59
CA ILE A 51 -3.46 7.24 6.08
C ILE A 51 -3.21 7.39 7.57
N VAL A 52 -2.85 8.59 7.99
CA VAL A 52 -2.55 8.90 9.39
C VAL A 52 -3.65 9.78 9.96
N LEU A 53 -4.39 9.23 10.94
CA LEU A 53 -5.50 9.90 11.62
C LEU A 53 -5.03 10.53 12.94
N GLY A 54 -5.54 11.70 13.27
CA GLY A 54 -5.14 12.51 14.42
C GLY A 54 -4.04 13.52 14.11
N VAL A 55 -3.69 13.69 12.81
CA VAL A 55 -2.66 14.61 12.34
C VAL A 55 -3.29 15.55 11.32
N ALA A 56 -3.28 16.85 11.60
CA ALA A 56 -3.69 17.87 10.64
C ALA A 56 -2.62 18.08 9.56
N GLU A 57 -3.03 18.56 8.41
CA GLU A 57 -2.17 18.82 7.27
C GLU A 57 -2.29 20.28 6.81
N LYS A 58 -1.18 20.85 6.39
CA LYS A 58 -1.14 22.13 5.68
C LYS A 58 -0.13 22.01 4.53
N ASP A 59 -0.57 22.34 3.33
CA ASP A 59 0.26 22.33 2.11
C ASP A 59 0.99 20.98 1.89
N GLY A 60 0.28 19.86 2.12
CA GLY A 60 0.82 18.51 1.99
C GLY A 60 1.73 18.06 3.14
N ARG A 61 1.93 18.89 4.18
CA ARG A 61 2.82 18.59 5.30
C ARG A 61 2.05 18.42 6.61
N PRO A 62 2.42 17.45 7.47
CA PRO A 62 1.79 17.29 8.76
C PRO A 62 2.08 18.47 9.68
N ILE A 63 1.06 18.91 10.42
CA ILE A 63 1.22 19.88 11.50
C ILE A 63 1.59 19.12 12.76
N LEU A 64 2.75 19.42 13.33
CA LEU A 64 3.29 18.78 14.53
C LEU A 64 3.45 19.80 15.69
N PRO A 65 3.15 19.42 16.94
CA PRO A 65 2.70 18.08 17.40
C PRO A 65 1.29 17.76 16.89
N PRO A 66 0.93 16.46 16.74
CA PRO A 66 -0.40 16.07 16.27
C PRO A 66 -1.49 16.50 17.26
N HIS A 67 -2.70 16.72 16.78
CA HIS A 67 -3.87 16.94 17.64
C HIS A 67 -4.21 15.68 18.43
N GLY A 68 -4.06 14.51 17.81
CA GLY A 68 -4.32 13.21 18.40
C GLY A 68 -5.79 12.82 18.37
N LEU A 69 -6.05 11.59 18.77
CA LEU A 69 -7.38 11.00 18.89
C LEU A 69 -7.63 10.58 20.35
N SER A 70 -8.89 10.62 20.81
CA SER A 70 -9.25 10.03 22.09
C SER A 70 -9.23 8.50 21.99
N SER A 71 -8.98 7.80 23.10
CA SER A 71 -9.03 6.32 23.12
C SER A 71 -10.40 5.79 22.68
N LYS A 72 -11.48 6.50 23.05
CA LYS A 72 -12.84 6.16 22.64
C LYS A 72 -13.03 6.29 21.11
N ASP A 73 -12.45 7.31 20.51
CA ASP A 73 -12.51 7.48 19.06
C ASP A 73 -11.70 6.40 18.34
N ILE A 74 -10.54 6.02 18.86
CA ILE A 74 -9.73 4.94 18.28
C ILE A 74 -10.54 3.64 18.21
N ASP A 75 -11.17 3.22 19.31
CA ASP A 75 -11.97 2.00 19.35
C ASP A 75 -13.16 2.05 18.37
N ARG A 76 -13.83 3.20 18.30
CA ARG A 76 -14.93 3.42 17.36
C ARG A 76 -14.44 3.35 15.91
N ILE A 77 -13.39 4.08 15.59
CA ILE A 77 -12.83 4.14 14.23
C ILE A 77 -12.35 2.77 13.77
N GLN A 78 -11.68 2.00 14.62
CA GLN A 78 -11.23 0.64 14.26
C GLN A 78 -12.40 -0.27 13.86
N LYS A 79 -13.52 -0.20 14.57
CA LYS A 79 -14.74 -0.95 14.25
C LYS A 79 -15.36 -0.48 12.93
N GLU A 80 -15.42 0.84 12.72
CA GLU A 80 -15.95 1.43 11.50
C GLU A 80 -15.09 1.08 10.26
N ILE A 81 -13.76 1.02 10.38
CA ILE A 81 -12.86 0.64 9.27
C ILE A 81 -13.15 -0.78 8.76
N VAL A 82 -13.46 -1.72 9.65
CA VAL A 82 -13.87 -3.07 9.23
C VAL A 82 -15.13 -3.01 8.37
N ALA A 83 -16.14 -2.26 8.81
CA ALA A 83 -17.38 -2.08 8.04
C ALA A 83 -17.12 -1.36 6.69
N LEU A 84 -16.20 -0.39 6.66
CA LEU A 84 -15.80 0.30 5.43
C LEU A 84 -15.10 -0.63 4.44
N GLY A 85 -14.27 -1.57 4.91
CA GLY A 85 -13.59 -2.53 4.07
C GLY A 85 -14.53 -3.38 3.23
N HIS A 86 -15.68 -3.76 3.78
CA HIS A 86 -16.76 -4.46 3.07
C HIS A 86 -17.55 -3.58 2.08
N ARG A 87 -17.32 -2.28 2.09
CA ARG A 87 -17.92 -1.35 1.11
C ARG A 87 -17.03 -1.17 -0.13
N ILE A 88 -15.79 -1.60 -0.09
CA ILE A 88 -14.91 -1.66 -1.25
C ILE A 88 -15.17 -2.98 -2.00
N GLN A 89 -15.12 -2.96 -3.29
CA GLN A 89 -15.36 -4.14 -4.14
C GLN A 89 -14.19 -4.36 -5.11
N PRO A 90 -13.52 -5.51 -5.03
CA PRO A 90 -13.62 -6.56 -4.00
C PRO A 90 -13.35 -6.04 -2.58
N ASP A 91 -13.75 -6.80 -1.55
CA ASP A 91 -13.48 -6.44 -0.15
C ASP A 91 -12.00 -6.11 0.06
N TYR A 92 -11.74 -5.02 0.81
CA TYR A 92 -10.37 -4.59 1.09
C TYR A 92 -10.25 -4.01 2.49
N HIS A 93 -9.29 -4.50 3.26
CA HIS A 93 -9.04 -4.05 4.62
C HIS A 93 -7.58 -3.60 4.79
N PRO A 94 -7.34 -2.38 5.28
CA PRO A 94 -5.99 -1.93 5.61
C PRO A 94 -5.49 -2.63 6.87
N ILE A 95 -4.17 -2.61 7.08
CA ILE A 95 -3.58 -2.98 8.36
C ILE A 95 -3.60 -1.75 9.27
N ILE A 96 -4.09 -1.94 10.49
CA ILE A 96 -4.34 -0.83 11.43
C ILE A 96 -3.31 -0.86 12.55
N PHE A 97 -2.67 0.28 12.80
CA PHE A 97 -1.73 0.47 13.91
C PHE A 97 -2.15 1.66 14.75
N SER A 98 -2.33 1.42 16.05
CA SER A 98 -2.47 2.49 17.03
C SER A 98 -1.13 2.74 17.69
N THR A 99 -0.69 3.98 17.76
CA THR A 99 0.58 4.36 18.37
C THR A 99 0.49 5.73 19.06
N VAL A 100 1.46 6.01 19.92
CA VAL A 100 1.59 7.31 20.59
C VAL A 100 2.76 8.07 19.97
N TYR A 101 2.49 9.27 19.47
CA TYR A 101 3.51 10.18 18.97
C TYR A 101 3.43 11.53 19.71
N ARG A 102 4.54 11.97 20.30
CA ARG A 102 4.61 13.19 21.12
C ARG A 102 3.48 13.31 22.13
N LYS A 103 3.21 12.23 22.88
CA LYS A 103 2.16 12.12 23.90
C LYS A 103 0.72 12.21 23.36
N LYS A 104 0.52 12.06 22.08
CA LYS A 104 -0.79 12.04 21.41
C LYS A 104 -1.01 10.69 20.73
N ASN A 105 -2.22 10.13 20.92
CA ASN A 105 -2.58 8.91 20.21
C ASN A 105 -2.89 9.23 18.74
N ILE A 106 -2.34 8.47 17.85
CA ILE A 106 -2.63 8.51 16.40
C ILE A 106 -2.94 7.12 15.89
N LEU A 107 -3.68 7.05 14.81
CA LEU A 107 -4.02 5.79 14.16
C LEU A 107 -3.46 5.80 12.73
N VAL A 108 -2.68 4.78 12.39
CA VAL A 108 -2.10 4.62 11.06
C VAL A 108 -2.80 3.47 10.34
N LEU A 109 -3.35 3.75 9.19
CA LEU A 109 -3.93 2.77 8.28
C LEU A 109 -2.92 2.53 7.16
N TRP A 110 -2.32 1.36 7.16
CA TRP A 110 -1.44 0.95 6.08
C TRP A 110 -2.24 0.21 5.02
N ALA A 111 -2.44 0.87 3.89
CA ALA A 111 -3.15 0.35 2.73
C ALA A 111 -2.13 -0.17 1.71
N VAL A 112 -1.83 -1.46 1.78
CA VAL A 112 -0.96 -2.15 0.82
C VAL A 112 -1.67 -2.24 -0.53
N ALA A 113 -0.91 -2.23 -1.64
CA ALA A 113 -1.46 -2.50 -2.96
C ALA A 113 -2.29 -3.78 -2.96
N GLY A 114 -3.51 -3.70 -3.42
CA GLY A 114 -4.43 -4.82 -3.37
C GLY A 114 -4.09 -5.90 -4.41
N PRO A 115 -4.22 -7.20 -4.06
CA PRO A 115 -3.86 -8.30 -4.95
C PRO A 115 -4.86 -8.54 -6.10
N VAL A 116 -6.07 -8.00 -5.99
CA VAL A 116 -7.20 -8.28 -6.89
C VAL A 116 -7.72 -6.98 -7.52
N ARG A 117 -6.78 -6.10 -7.89
CA ARG A 117 -7.12 -4.84 -8.59
C ARG A 117 -7.91 -5.12 -9.87
N PRO A 118 -8.86 -4.24 -10.28
CA PRO A 118 -9.16 -2.93 -9.70
C PRO A 118 -10.24 -2.97 -8.62
N TYR A 119 -10.10 -2.09 -7.65
CA TYR A 119 -11.05 -1.87 -6.56
C TYR A 119 -11.94 -0.67 -6.84
N LYS A 120 -13.21 -0.77 -6.46
CA LYS A 120 -14.17 0.34 -6.53
C LYS A 120 -14.83 0.58 -5.18
N ALA A 121 -15.15 1.83 -4.90
CA ALA A 121 -15.85 2.23 -3.68
C ALA A 121 -17.09 3.05 -4.01
N PRO A 122 -18.12 3.05 -3.13
CA PRO A 122 -19.32 3.84 -3.35
C PRO A 122 -19.00 5.35 -3.34
N ILE A 123 -19.73 6.10 -4.14
CA ILE A 123 -19.60 7.56 -4.21
C ILE A 123 -19.96 8.20 -2.87
N SER A 124 -20.93 7.62 -2.15
CA SER A 124 -21.36 8.05 -0.83
C SER A 124 -21.71 6.85 0.03
N LEU A 125 -21.55 6.98 1.34
CA LEU A 125 -21.94 5.97 2.33
C LEU A 125 -23.45 5.95 2.61
N ALA A 126 -24.22 6.89 2.07
CA ALA A 126 -25.66 6.91 2.22
C ALA A 126 -26.28 5.59 1.71
N TRP A 127 -27.16 4.98 2.53
CA TRP A 127 -27.74 3.65 2.29
C TRP A 127 -28.38 3.48 0.90
N LYS A 128 -28.95 4.55 0.33
CA LYS A 128 -29.61 4.52 -0.96
C LYS A 128 -28.67 4.59 -2.16
N ASN A 129 -27.39 4.88 -1.94
CA ASN A 129 -26.44 5.08 -3.03
C ASN A 129 -25.76 3.75 -3.40
N LYS A 130 -26.07 3.25 -4.60
CA LYS A 130 -25.47 2.02 -5.17
C LYS A 130 -24.44 2.31 -6.27
N LEU A 131 -24.08 3.58 -6.47
CA LEU A 131 -23.07 3.96 -7.47
C LEU A 131 -21.67 3.79 -6.93
N TYR A 132 -20.86 3.04 -7.65
CA TYR A 132 -19.47 2.79 -7.35
C TYR A 132 -18.56 3.44 -8.38
N ARG A 133 -17.36 3.85 -7.95
CA ARG A 133 -16.30 4.35 -8.84
C ARG A 133 -14.95 3.78 -8.43
N TYR A 134 -14.06 3.67 -9.38
CA TYR A 134 -12.64 3.45 -9.13
C TYR A 134 -12.02 4.75 -8.65
N TYR A 135 -11.20 4.67 -7.62
CA TYR A 135 -10.44 5.81 -7.12
C TYR A 135 -8.94 5.54 -7.28
N ILE A 136 -8.20 6.58 -7.60
CA ILE A 136 -6.74 6.53 -7.79
C ILE A 136 -6.08 7.73 -7.11
N ARG A 137 -4.78 7.63 -6.88
CA ARG A 137 -3.97 8.77 -6.44
C ARG A 137 -3.40 9.50 -7.66
N LYS A 138 -3.44 10.83 -7.63
CA LYS A 138 -2.71 11.72 -8.54
C LYS A 138 -1.98 12.75 -7.68
N GLY A 139 -0.68 12.56 -7.50
CA GLY A 139 0.06 13.27 -6.48
C GLY A 139 -0.54 13.01 -5.09
N SER A 140 -0.69 14.02 -4.28
CA SER A 140 -1.28 13.93 -2.94
C SER A 140 -2.81 13.87 -2.90
N VAL A 141 -3.51 13.80 -4.06
CA VAL A 141 -4.97 13.90 -4.13
C VAL A 141 -5.60 12.57 -4.54
N THR A 142 -6.67 12.17 -3.84
CA THR A 142 -7.53 11.05 -4.24
C THR A 142 -8.61 11.56 -5.19
N VAL A 143 -8.67 10.98 -6.39
CA VAL A 143 -9.65 11.33 -7.43
C VAL A 143 -10.38 10.09 -7.95
N ALA A 144 -11.59 10.27 -8.48
CA ALA A 144 -12.26 9.21 -9.22
C ALA A 144 -11.56 9.04 -10.58
N ALA A 145 -11.21 7.80 -10.92
CA ALA A 145 -10.72 7.47 -12.25
C ALA A 145 -11.79 7.75 -13.29
N LYS A 146 -11.43 8.32 -14.43
CA LYS A 146 -12.30 8.64 -15.54
C LYS A 146 -11.61 8.36 -16.86
N ASP A 147 -12.39 8.00 -17.85
CA ASP A 147 -11.94 7.87 -19.24
C ASP A 147 -10.65 7.05 -19.37
N ARG A 148 -9.57 7.72 -19.72
CA ARG A 148 -8.24 7.10 -19.91
C ARG A 148 -7.72 6.42 -18.64
N ASP A 149 -7.86 7.06 -17.47
CA ASP A 149 -7.37 6.50 -16.21
C ASP A 149 -8.11 5.21 -15.84
N GLU A 150 -9.44 5.18 -16.07
CA GLU A 150 -10.25 3.99 -15.82
C GLU A 150 -9.85 2.85 -16.76
N LYS A 151 -9.64 3.15 -18.05
CA LYS A 151 -9.17 2.17 -19.03
C LYS A 151 -7.80 1.62 -18.66
N GLU A 152 -6.84 2.49 -18.31
CA GLU A 152 -5.50 2.10 -17.90
C GLU A 152 -5.52 1.22 -16.64
N LEU A 153 -6.35 1.57 -15.65
CA LEU A 153 -6.52 0.77 -14.43
C LEU A 153 -7.07 -0.63 -14.73
N LEU A 154 -8.02 -0.76 -15.67
CA LEU A 154 -8.57 -2.04 -16.10
C LEU A 154 -7.54 -2.86 -16.90
N GLU A 155 -6.76 -2.22 -17.75
CA GLU A 155 -5.68 -2.87 -18.51
C GLU A 155 -4.59 -3.40 -17.57
N MET A 156 -4.18 -2.63 -16.54
CA MET A 156 -3.23 -3.09 -15.52
C MET A 156 -3.68 -4.38 -14.85
N ALA A 157 -4.98 -4.51 -14.56
CA ALA A 157 -5.54 -5.71 -13.94
C ALA A 157 -5.55 -6.93 -14.87
N ALA A 158 -5.74 -6.70 -16.18
CA ALA A 158 -5.86 -7.76 -17.18
C ALA A 158 -4.49 -8.28 -17.66
N THR A 159 -3.44 -7.48 -17.54
CA THR A 159 -2.14 -7.73 -18.20
C THR A 159 -1.07 -8.34 -17.31
N ILE A 160 -1.27 -8.46 -15.99
CA ILE A 160 -0.24 -9.07 -15.12
C ILE A 160 -0.38 -10.61 -15.16
N PRO A 161 0.55 -11.33 -15.83
CA PRO A 161 0.60 -12.79 -15.80
C PRO A 161 0.69 -13.32 -14.37
N PHE A 162 0.28 -14.58 -14.16
CA PHE A 162 0.36 -15.21 -12.84
C PHE A 162 1.77 -15.12 -12.24
N ASP A 163 2.78 -15.39 -13.04
CA ASP A 163 4.19 -15.42 -12.62
C ASP A 163 4.68 -14.07 -12.10
N ASP A 164 4.21 -12.98 -12.69
CA ASP A 164 4.62 -11.62 -12.38
C ASP A 164 3.81 -10.97 -11.24
N ARG A 165 2.82 -11.68 -10.69
CA ARG A 165 2.04 -11.21 -9.55
C ARG A 165 2.82 -11.35 -8.26
N ILE A 166 2.72 -10.32 -7.39
CA ILE A 166 3.25 -10.37 -6.03
C ILE A 166 2.54 -11.46 -5.24
N ASN A 167 3.31 -12.32 -4.57
CA ASN A 167 2.80 -13.29 -3.63
C ASN A 167 2.70 -12.68 -2.23
N HIS A 168 1.50 -12.34 -1.82
CA HIS A 168 1.25 -11.69 -0.53
C HIS A 168 1.39 -12.62 0.68
N SER A 169 1.38 -13.95 0.45
CA SER A 169 1.53 -14.95 1.51
C SER A 169 2.99 -15.29 1.80
N ALA A 170 3.88 -15.04 0.83
CA ALA A 170 5.31 -15.33 0.96
C ALA A 170 6.09 -14.09 1.46
N ARG A 171 7.26 -14.36 2.02
CA ARG A 171 8.26 -13.36 2.39
C ARG A 171 9.52 -13.58 1.59
N ILE A 172 10.42 -12.59 1.60
CA ILE A 172 11.68 -12.65 0.84
C ILE A 172 12.58 -13.82 1.28
N GLU A 173 12.45 -14.24 2.53
CA GLU A 173 13.18 -15.40 3.09
C GLU A 173 12.74 -16.73 2.48
N ALA A 174 11.65 -16.75 1.71
CA ALA A 174 11.24 -17.93 0.94
C ALA A 174 12.03 -18.10 -0.36
N LEU A 175 12.80 -17.09 -0.78
CA LEU A 175 13.69 -17.17 -1.93
C LEU A 175 15.03 -17.77 -1.50
N ASP A 176 15.53 -18.72 -2.28
CA ASP A 176 16.80 -19.40 -2.01
C ASP A 176 17.92 -18.93 -2.94
N LEU A 177 18.97 -18.37 -2.38
CA LEU A 177 20.14 -17.89 -3.15
C LEU A 177 20.85 -19.03 -3.88
N GLY A 178 20.87 -20.24 -3.33
CA GLY A 178 21.48 -21.41 -3.95
C GLY A 178 20.78 -21.81 -5.23
N LEU A 179 19.43 -21.87 -5.19
CA LEU A 179 18.59 -22.15 -6.36
C LEU A 179 18.72 -21.03 -7.41
N ILE A 180 18.72 -19.77 -6.98
CA ILE A 180 18.91 -18.62 -7.89
C ILE A 180 20.27 -18.71 -8.60
N ARG A 181 21.34 -19.03 -7.88
CA ARG A 181 22.67 -19.17 -8.48
C ARG A 181 22.76 -20.37 -9.42
N GLU A 182 22.14 -21.49 -9.07
CA GLU A 182 22.09 -22.66 -9.94
C GLU A 182 21.39 -22.33 -11.26
N TYR A 183 20.25 -21.65 -11.19
CA TYR A 183 19.52 -21.15 -12.36
C TYR A 183 20.40 -20.21 -13.22
N LEU A 184 21.05 -19.22 -12.61
CA LEU A 184 21.93 -18.28 -13.31
C LEU A 184 23.08 -19.00 -14.04
N LYS A 185 23.64 -20.06 -13.42
CA LYS A 185 24.67 -20.90 -14.01
C LYS A 185 24.12 -21.68 -15.23
N GLN A 186 22.95 -22.30 -15.07
CA GLN A 186 22.32 -23.10 -16.14
C GLN A 186 22.01 -22.28 -17.39
N VAL A 187 21.53 -21.03 -17.19
CA VAL A 187 21.21 -20.14 -18.31
C VAL A 187 22.41 -19.34 -18.85
N GLY A 188 23.61 -19.53 -18.27
CA GLY A 188 24.82 -18.81 -18.68
C GLY A 188 24.75 -17.30 -18.43
N SER A 189 24.06 -16.87 -17.40
CA SER A 189 23.87 -15.45 -17.09
C SER A 189 25.15 -14.81 -16.56
N GLY A 190 25.49 -13.61 -17.06
CA GLY A 190 26.57 -12.80 -16.51
C GLY A 190 26.40 -12.40 -15.05
N LEU A 191 25.19 -12.45 -14.51
CA LEU A 191 24.92 -12.20 -13.08
C LEU A 191 25.44 -13.32 -12.15
N PHE A 192 25.78 -14.51 -12.70
CA PHE A 192 26.24 -15.64 -11.88
C PHE A 192 27.49 -15.30 -11.07
N GLU A 193 28.47 -14.64 -11.71
CA GLU A 193 29.74 -14.28 -11.07
C GLU A 193 29.55 -13.28 -9.90
N ASP A 194 28.59 -12.37 -10.04
CA ASP A 194 28.31 -11.32 -9.06
C ASP A 194 27.29 -11.75 -8.00
N ALA A 195 26.49 -12.78 -8.27
CA ALA A 195 25.40 -13.20 -7.39
C ALA A 195 25.80 -13.58 -5.97
N GLY A 196 27.05 -14.05 -5.78
CA GLY A 196 27.60 -14.37 -4.45
C GLY A 196 28.17 -13.18 -3.67
N ARG A 197 28.35 -12.02 -4.32
CA ARG A 197 28.96 -10.82 -3.74
C ARG A 197 27.97 -9.66 -3.63
N MET A 198 26.89 -9.75 -4.38
CA MET A 198 25.83 -8.73 -4.43
C MET A 198 24.91 -8.86 -3.23
N ASP A 199 24.34 -7.75 -2.78
CA ASP A 199 23.21 -7.75 -1.86
C ASP A 199 22.05 -8.59 -2.40
N PHE A 200 21.50 -9.47 -1.58
CA PHE A 200 20.47 -10.43 -2.00
C PHE A 200 19.22 -9.77 -2.55
N LEU A 201 18.75 -8.72 -1.89
CA LEU A 201 17.56 -7.98 -2.35
C LEU A 201 17.81 -7.32 -3.70
N ARG A 202 19.00 -6.76 -3.89
CA ARG A 202 19.41 -6.17 -5.17
C ARG A 202 19.44 -7.21 -6.27
N LEU A 203 19.99 -8.40 -6.02
CA LEU A 203 19.97 -9.50 -6.99
C LEU A 203 18.54 -9.88 -7.37
N CYS A 204 17.65 -10.06 -6.37
CA CYS A 204 16.26 -10.41 -6.61
C CYS A 204 15.52 -9.33 -7.41
N ARG A 205 15.81 -8.05 -7.20
CA ARG A 205 15.25 -6.96 -8.00
C ARG A 205 15.76 -6.97 -9.44
N LEU A 206 17.06 -7.18 -9.65
CA LEU A 206 17.64 -7.27 -11.00
C LEU A 206 17.07 -8.44 -11.81
N MET A 207 16.74 -9.54 -11.14
CA MET A 207 16.12 -10.72 -11.75
C MET A 207 14.59 -10.61 -11.83
N ASN A 208 13.99 -9.53 -11.38
CA ASN A 208 12.53 -9.33 -11.33
C ASN A 208 11.78 -10.39 -10.49
N LEU A 209 12.44 -10.96 -9.48
CA LEU A 209 11.85 -11.98 -8.60
C LEU A 209 11.04 -11.38 -7.43
N VAL A 210 11.19 -10.09 -7.18
CA VAL A 210 10.52 -9.36 -6.10
C VAL A 210 9.97 -8.04 -6.59
N ASP A 211 8.96 -7.53 -5.86
CA ASP A 211 8.36 -6.23 -6.11
C ASP A 211 7.89 -5.59 -4.80
N GLY A 212 7.43 -4.35 -4.87
CA GLY A 212 6.96 -3.56 -3.75
C GLY A 212 7.99 -2.53 -3.26
N PRO A 213 7.53 -1.60 -2.40
CA PRO A 213 8.38 -0.55 -1.84
C PRO A 213 9.43 -1.13 -0.90
N ASN A 214 10.50 -0.37 -0.64
CA ASN A 214 11.64 -0.87 0.16
C ASN A 214 11.23 -1.34 1.56
N GLU A 215 10.23 -0.69 2.16
CA GLU A 215 9.71 -1.08 3.47
C GLU A 215 8.80 -2.32 3.43
N HIS A 216 8.41 -2.78 2.23
CA HIS A 216 7.53 -3.93 2.08
C HIS A 216 7.75 -4.69 0.76
N VAL A 217 8.96 -5.21 0.59
CA VAL A 217 9.31 -6.04 -0.56
C VAL A 217 8.71 -7.44 -0.41
N ARG A 218 8.15 -7.97 -1.50
CA ARG A 218 7.55 -9.31 -1.56
C ARG A 218 8.02 -10.06 -2.79
N PRO A 219 8.14 -11.39 -2.70
CA PRO A 219 8.41 -12.21 -3.87
C PRO A 219 7.25 -12.14 -4.88
N LYS A 220 7.58 -12.24 -6.15
CA LYS A 220 6.64 -12.59 -7.20
C LYS A 220 6.48 -14.11 -7.27
N ASN A 221 5.39 -14.59 -7.89
CA ASN A 221 5.17 -16.02 -8.01
C ASN A 221 6.31 -16.72 -8.75
N VAL A 222 6.88 -16.11 -9.78
CA VAL A 222 8.02 -16.65 -10.53
C VAL A 222 9.23 -16.96 -9.62
N GLY A 223 9.46 -16.17 -8.58
CA GLY A 223 10.56 -16.40 -7.65
C GLY A 223 10.37 -17.60 -6.70
N LEU A 224 9.15 -18.14 -6.64
CA LEU A 224 8.75 -19.24 -5.76
C LEU A 224 8.50 -20.55 -6.51
N MET A 225 8.61 -20.54 -7.82
CA MET A 225 8.45 -21.70 -8.71
C MET A 225 9.78 -22.43 -8.89
#